data_10a5df510c1f6ca1da6513dd962f46f6
#
_entry.id   10a5df510c1f6ca1da6513dd962f46f6
#
_cell.length_a   1.000
_cell.length_b   1.000
_cell.length_c   1.000
_cell.angle_alpha   90.00
_cell.angle_beta   90.00
_cell.angle_gamma   90.00
#
_symmetry.space_group_name_H-M   'P 1'
#
loop_
_entity.id
_entity.type
_entity.pdbx_description
1 polymer ?
#
loop_
_entity_poly.entity_id
_entity_poly.type
_entity_poly.pdbx_seq_one_letter_code
_entity_poly.pdbx_strand_id
1 'polypeptide(L)'
;IICKAGVIMFAERQYWKDVADRFVKENVTVRPTRGNIISSDGQLMASSLPEYKIYMDFMINKRKSETEEEEKTRLKLQHIKDSVLYANLDTICKGLHEIFPDKSAAFFKQHIKNGRKKESRSWLLYPKRISYIQYKEAKRLPVFNLNKYKGGFHELAYNHRKKPYGLLAA
;
A
#
# COMPACT_ATOMS: atom_id res chain seq x y z
N ILE A 1 13.88 -22.14 -31.41
CA ILE A 1 13.57 -22.19 -29.95
C ILE A 1 14.82 -22.64 -29.18
N ILE A 2 15.46 -23.76 -29.54
CA ILE A 2 16.62 -24.35 -28.83
C ILE A 2 17.82 -23.38 -28.81
N CYS A 3 18.16 -22.73 -29.96
CA CYS A 3 19.24 -21.75 -30.02
C CYS A 3 19.03 -20.57 -29.10
N LYS A 4 17.78 -20.05 -29.01
CA LYS A 4 17.46 -18.94 -28.12
C LYS A 4 17.56 -19.33 -26.65
N ALA A 5 17.14 -20.56 -26.30
CA ALA A 5 17.32 -21.11 -24.97
C ALA A 5 18.80 -21.23 -24.60
N GLY A 6 19.65 -21.67 -25.54
CA GLY A 6 21.10 -21.74 -25.35
C GLY A 6 21.72 -20.36 -25.08
N VAL A 7 21.33 -19.33 -25.84
CA VAL A 7 21.82 -17.95 -25.63
C VAL A 7 21.46 -17.43 -24.23
N ILE A 8 20.20 -17.61 -23.81
CA ILE A 8 19.75 -17.21 -22.47
C ILE A 8 20.53 -17.96 -21.37
N MET A 9 20.77 -19.26 -21.58
CA MET A 9 21.39 -20.12 -20.58
C MET A 9 22.90 -19.88 -20.43
N PHE A 10 23.61 -19.54 -21.49
CA PHE A 10 25.07 -19.37 -21.48
C PHE A 10 25.51 -17.90 -21.57
N ALA A 11 24.95 -17.11 -22.48
CA ALA A 11 25.37 -15.73 -22.71
C ALA A 11 24.71 -14.73 -21.76
N GLU A 12 23.42 -14.91 -21.46
CA GLU A 12 22.66 -13.98 -20.60
C GLU A 12 22.52 -14.49 -19.15
N ARG A 13 23.23 -15.55 -18.78
CA ARG A 13 23.11 -16.18 -17.46
C ARG A 13 23.30 -15.20 -16.30
N GLN A 14 24.30 -14.33 -16.39
CA GLN A 14 24.60 -13.37 -15.32
C GLN A 14 23.49 -12.33 -15.22
N TYR A 15 23.01 -11.81 -16.34
CA TYR A 15 21.90 -10.86 -16.36
C TYR A 15 20.64 -11.42 -15.68
N TRP A 16 20.27 -12.68 -16.00
CA TRP A 16 19.07 -13.29 -15.40
C TRP A 16 19.27 -13.68 -13.94
N LYS A 17 20.49 -13.99 -13.51
CA LYS A 17 20.82 -14.12 -12.08
C LYS A 17 20.63 -12.80 -11.33
N ASP A 18 21.19 -11.71 -11.83
CA ASP A 18 21.05 -10.39 -11.22
C ASP A 18 19.57 -9.93 -11.17
N VAL A 19 18.78 -10.30 -12.17
CA VAL A 19 17.34 -10.07 -12.17
C VAL A 19 16.67 -10.91 -11.08
N ALA A 20 16.98 -12.21 -10.98
CA ALA A 20 16.44 -13.11 -9.97
C ALA A 20 16.76 -12.61 -8.55
N ASP A 21 18.00 -12.24 -8.27
CA ASP A 21 18.45 -11.74 -6.96
C ASP A 21 17.74 -10.44 -6.53
N ARG A 22 17.27 -9.64 -7.50
CA ARG A 22 16.43 -8.46 -7.20
C ARG A 22 15.01 -8.80 -6.80
N PHE A 23 14.47 -9.92 -7.29
CA PHE A 23 13.09 -10.34 -7.03
C PHE A 23 12.99 -11.38 -5.93
N VAL A 24 14.00 -12.22 -5.74
CA VAL A 24 14.06 -13.21 -4.65
C VAL A 24 14.53 -12.50 -3.38
N LYS A 25 13.67 -12.38 -2.41
CA LYS A 25 14.02 -11.91 -1.07
C LYS A 25 14.23 -13.14 -0.19
N GLU A 26 15.48 -13.49 0.06
CA GLU A 26 15.82 -14.52 1.02
C GLU A 26 15.65 -14.00 2.46
N ASN A 27 15.35 -14.90 3.38
CA ASN A 27 15.23 -14.62 4.82
C ASN A 27 14.18 -13.55 5.18
N VAL A 28 13.05 -13.51 4.46
CA VAL A 28 11.93 -12.65 4.84
C VAL A 28 11.28 -13.22 6.10
N THR A 29 11.42 -12.52 7.21
CA THR A 29 10.75 -12.87 8.47
C THR A 29 9.24 -12.65 8.33
N VAL A 30 8.50 -13.73 8.16
CA VAL A 30 7.03 -13.70 8.18
C VAL A 30 6.58 -13.75 9.64
N ARG A 31 5.89 -12.71 10.09
CA ARG A 31 5.31 -12.71 11.44
C ARG A 31 4.18 -13.72 11.52
N PRO A 32 4.21 -14.67 12.47
CA PRO A 32 3.13 -15.63 12.63
C PRO A 32 1.83 -14.95 13.05
N THR A 33 0.72 -15.44 12.54
CA THR A 33 -0.61 -15.05 13.00
C THR A 33 -1.09 -16.03 14.07
N ARG A 34 -1.60 -15.50 15.18
CA ARG A 34 -2.19 -16.34 16.23
C ARG A 34 -3.49 -16.95 15.71
N GLY A 35 -3.71 -18.24 15.96
CA GLY A 35 -4.95 -18.92 15.64
C GLY A 35 -6.14 -18.46 16.48
N ASN A 36 -7.30 -18.99 16.18
CA ASN A 36 -8.52 -18.76 16.95
C ASN A 36 -8.52 -19.64 18.21
N ILE A 37 -9.13 -19.13 19.28
CA ILE A 37 -9.47 -19.90 20.48
C ILE A 37 -10.98 -20.10 20.46
N ILE A 38 -11.39 -21.36 20.48
CA ILE A 38 -12.80 -21.77 20.43
C ILE A 38 -13.11 -22.51 21.73
N SER A 39 -14.28 -22.26 22.30
CA SER A 39 -14.81 -22.96 23.46
C SER A 39 -15.25 -24.37 23.10
N SER A 40 -15.51 -25.24 24.09
CA SER A 40 -16.00 -26.62 23.90
C SER A 40 -17.35 -26.70 23.18
N ASP A 41 -18.17 -25.66 23.28
CA ASP A 41 -19.45 -25.50 22.62
C ASP A 41 -19.35 -24.79 21.24
N GLY A 42 -18.13 -24.58 20.72
CA GLY A 42 -17.86 -23.99 19.42
C GLY A 42 -17.90 -22.47 19.36
N GLN A 43 -18.06 -21.76 20.49
CA GLN A 43 -18.08 -20.31 20.49
C GLN A 43 -16.67 -19.72 20.35
N LEU A 44 -16.56 -18.63 19.60
CA LEU A 44 -15.30 -17.95 19.33
C LEU A 44 -14.89 -17.09 20.53
N MET A 45 -13.91 -17.53 21.31
CA MET A 45 -13.39 -16.83 22.49
C MET A 45 -12.34 -15.77 22.17
N ALA A 46 -11.48 -16.05 21.19
CA ALA A 46 -10.53 -15.06 20.70
C ALA A 46 -10.14 -15.33 19.23
N SER A 47 -10.05 -14.26 18.45
CA SER A 47 -9.67 -14.30 17.05
C SER A 47 -8.74 -13.17 16.68
N SER A 48 -7.87 -13.40 15.71
CA SER A 48 -7.04 -12.35 15.11
C SER A 48 -7.72 -11.80 13.86
N LEU A 49 -8.13 -10.54 13.91
CA LEU A 49 -8.74 -9.84 12.78
C LEU A 49 -7.73 -8.89 12.17
N PRO A 50 -7.61 -8.86 10.83
CA PRO A 50 -6.76 -7.90 10.16
C PRO A 50 -7.38 -6.50 10.24
N GLU A 51 -6.59 -5.55 10.74
CA GLU A 51 -6.85 -4.12 10.68
C GLU A 51 -5.82 -3.46 9.79
N TYR A 52 -6.17 -2.35 9.17
CA TYR A 52 -5.32 -1.69 8.19
C TYR A 52 -5.07 -0.24 8.58
N LYS A 53 -3.88 0.24 8.26
CA LYS A 53 -3.59 1.67 8.12
C LYS A 53 -3.34 1.98 6.67
N ILE A 54 -3.91 3.07 6.17
CA ILE A 54 -3.80 3.48 4.78
C ILE A 54 -2.84 4.65 4.66
N TYR A 55 -1.95 4.54 3.69
CA TYR A 55 -0.90 5.52 3.41
C TYR A 55 -0.91 5.92 1.95
N MET A 56 -0.31 7.05 1.66
CA MET A 56 -0.08 7.52 0.32
C MET A 56 1.38 7.94 0.11
N ASP A 57 1.97 7.44 -0.97
CA ASP A 57 3.27 7.85 -1.48
C ASP A 57 3.06 8.88 -2.59
N PHE A 58 3.45 10.11 -2.32
CA PHE A 58 3.32 11.21 -3.28
C PHE A 58 4.46 11.28 -4.29
N MET A 59 5.56 10.56 -4.06
CA MET A 59 6.78 10.69 -4.85
C MET A 59 7.00 9.49 -5.77
N ILE A 60 7.72 9.72 -6.84
CA ILE A 60 8.30 8.66 -7.65
C ILE A 60 9.73 8.39 -7.18
N ASN A 61 10.13 7.12 -7.14
CA ASN A 61 11.45 6.74 -6.66
C ASN A 61 12.56 7.37 -7.50
N LYS A 62 13.46 8.08 -6.83
CA LYS A 62 14.73 8.53 -7.39
C LYS A 62 15.75 7.40 -7.26
N ARG A 63 16.43 7.06 -8.35
CA ARG A 63 17.57 6.12 -8.32
C ARG A 63 18.82 6.84 -7.82
N LYS A 64 19.73 6.11 -7.18
CA LYS A 64 20.98 6.70 -6.65
C LYS A 64 21.93 7.20 -7.76
N SER A 65 21.91 6.57 -8.93
CA SER A 65 22.70 6.93 -10.11
C SER A 65 21.74 7.20 -11.28
N GLU A 66 21.04 8.32 -11.24
CA GLU A 66 20.07 8.72 -12.26
C GLU A 66 20.80 9.59 -13.29
N THR A 67 20.65 9.27 -14.58
CA THR A 67 21.12 10.13 -15.68
C THR A 67 20.20 11.33 -15.85
N GLU A 68 20.67 12.39 -16.52
CA GLU A 68 19.83 13.58 -16.78
C GLU A 68 18.55 13.27 -17.57
N GLU A 69 18.60 12.30 -18.47
CA GLU A 69 17.42 11.86 -19.23
C GLU A 69 16.43 11.09 -18.36
N GLU A 70 16.92 10.25 -17.46
CA GLU A 70 16.09 9.54 -16.48
C GLU A 70 15.44 10.51 -15.49
N GLU A 71 16.15 11.55 -15.07
CA GLU A 71 15.61 12.60 -14.21
C GLU A 71 14.49 13.38 -14.93
N LYS A 72 14.69 13.80 -16.18
CA LYS A 72 13.65 14.47 -16.98
C LYS A 72 12.40 13.57 -17.12
N THR A 73 12.62 12.28 -17.36
CA THR A 73 11.52 11.30 -17.46
C THR A 73 10.79 11.14 -16.13
N ARG A 74 11.50 11.05 -15.02
CA ARG A 74 10.93 10.97 -13.67
C ARG A 74 10.09 12.20 -13.33
N LEU A 75 10.59 13.40 -13.66
CA LEU A 75 9.87 14.66 -13.44
C LEU A 75 8.58 14.73 -14.27
N LYS A 76 8.59 14.28 -15.52
CA LYS A 76 7.39 14.17 -16.35
C LYS A 76 6.36 13.19 -15.74
N LEU A 77 6.81 12.02 -15.29
CA LEU A 77 5.95 11.04 -14.64
C LEU A 77 5.39 11.57 -13.30
N GLN A 78 6.19 12.32 -12.53
CA GLN A 78 5.74 12.96 -11.31
C GLN A 78 4.64 13.99 -11.60
N HIS A 79 4.80 14.80 -12.63
CA HIS A 79 3.79 15.77 -13.06
C HIS A 79 2.48 15.09 -13.48
N ILE A 80 2.56 13.98 -14.22
CA ILE A 80 1.39 13.18 -14.61
C ILE A 80 0.68 12.62 -13.36
N LYS A 81 1.45 12.06 -12.42
CA LYS A 81 0.91 11.53 -11.16
C LYS A 81 0.18 12.61 -10.36
N ASP A 82 0.77 13.79 -10.24
CA ASP A 82 0.17 14.94 -9.55
C ASP A 82 -1.08 15.43 -10.28
N SER A 83 -1.06 15.53 -11.61
CA SER A 83 -2.22 15.92 -12.42
C SER A 83 -3.40 14.98 -12.21
N VAL A 84 -3.17 13.67 -12.26
CA VAL A 84 -4.20 12.65 -12.03
C VAL A 84 -4.75 12.74 -10.60
N LEU A 85 -3.90 12.96 -9.61
CA LEU A 85 -4.31 13.13 -8.22
C LEU A 85 -5.19 14.38 -8.06
N TYR A 86 -4.76 15.53 -8.57
CA TYR A 86 -5.49 16.79 -8.40
C TYR A 86 -6.80 16.83 -9.19
N ALA A 87 -6.85 16.19 -10.36
CA ALA A 87 -8.09 16.05 -11.15
C ALA A 87 -9.18 15.25 -10.40
N ASN A 88 -8.78 14.26 -9.61
CA ASN A 88 -9.68 13.39 -8.87
C ASN A 88 -9.82 13.76 -7.38
N LEU A 89 -9.16 14.83 -6.93
CA LEU A 89 -9.02 15.14 -5.50
C LEU A 89 -10.37 15.30 -4.80
N ASP A 90 -11.31 15.99 -5.41
CA ASP A 90 -12.62 16.25 -4.81
C ASP A 90 -13.46 14.95 -4.69
N THR A 91 -13.39 14.07 -5.69
CA THR A 91 -14.04 12.75 -5.65
C THR A 91 -13.43 11.85 -4.57
N ILE A 92 -12.11 11.84 -4.46
CA ILE A 92 -11.38 11.11 -3.41
C ILE A 92 -11.80 11.60 -2.02
N CYS A 93 -11.83 12.93 -1.82
CA CYS A 93 -12.15 13.50 -0.51
C CYS A 93 -13.60 13.27 -0.10
N LYS A 94 -14.54 13.31 -1.05
CA LYS A 94 -15.94 12.94 -0.80
C LYS A 94 -16.07 11.46 -0.42
N GLY A 95 -15.46 10.56 -1.19
CA GLY A 95 -15.48 9.13 -0.88
C GLY A 95 -14.80 8.79 0.44
N LEU A 96 -13.69 9.47 0.79
CA LEU A 96 -13.08 9.30 2.11
C LEU A 96 -13.97 9.81 3.25
N HIS A 97 -14.73 10.86 3.04
CA HIS A 97 -15.71 11.35 4.01
C HIS A 97 -16.88 10.37 4.20
N GLU A 98 -17.37 9.77 3.13
CA GLU A 98 -18.41 8.73 3.19
C GLU A 98 -17.96 7.50 3.99
N ILE A 99 -16.70 7.07 3.80
CA ILE A 99 -16.10 5.93 4.52
C ILE A 99 -15.77 6.31 5.98
N PHE A 100 -15.33 7.55 6.20
CA PHE A 100 -14.87 8.07 7.50
C PHE A 100 -15.61 9.36 7.87
N PRO A 101 -16.85 9.29 8.34
CA PRO A 101 -17.69 10.47 8.59
C PRO A 101 -17.20 11.34 9.77
N ASP A 102 -16.26 10.84 10.58
CA ASP A 102 -15.61 11.61 11.65
C ASP A 102 -14.66 12.72 11.14
N LYS A 103 -14.32 12.73 9.85
CA LYS A 103 -13.51 13.75 9.19
C LYS A 103 -14.21 14.32 7.97
N SER A 104 -14.21 15.64 7.84
CA SER A 104 -14.84 16.30 6.69
C SER A 104 -14.03 16.11 5.40
N ALA A 105 -14.70 16.22 4.24
CA ALA A 105 -14.03 16.21 2.95
C ALA A 105 -13.00 17.34 2.82
N ALA A 106 -13.26 18.50 3.41
CA ALA A 106 -12.33 19.62 3.46
C ALA A 106 -11.04 19.28 4.24
N PHE A 107 -11.18 18.55 5.35
CA PHE A 107 -10.02 18.04 6.11
C PHE A 107 -9.14 17.13 5.24
N PHE A 108 -9.74 16.14 4.56
CA PHE A 108 -9.00 15.24 3.69
C PHE A 108 -8.32 15.98 2.54
N LYS A 109 -8.99 16.98 1.95
CA LYS A 109 -8.42 17.81 0.88
C LYS A 109 -7.18 18.56 1.34
N GLN A 110 -7.25 19.20 2.51
CA GLN A 110 -6.10 19.90 3.09
C GLN A 110 -4.99 18.95 3.50
N HIS A 111 -5.37 17.81 4.07
CA HIS A 111 -4.44 16.78 4.54
C HIS A 111 -3.62 16.18 3.38
N ILE A 112 -4.26 15.84 2.26
CA ILE A 112 -3.59 15.33 1.05
C ILE A 112 -2.67 16.39 0.45
N LYS A 113 -3.13 17.65 0.35
CA LYS A 113 -2.28 18.76 -0.13
C LYS A 113 -1.05 18.97 0.75
N ASN A 114 -1.20 18.88 2.06
CA ASN A 114 -0.08 18.99 3.01
C ASN A 114 0.91 17.82 2.85
N GLY A 115 0.41 16.59 2.66
CA GLY A 115 1.25 15.44 2.39
C GLY A 115 2.07 15.58 1.11
N ARG A 116 1.45 16.10 0.05
CA ARG A 116 2.15 16.39 -1.22
C ARG A 116 3.18 17.51 -1.07
N LYS A 117 2.84 18.61 -0.36
CA LYS A 117 3.77 19.71 -0.09
C LYS A 117 5.01 19.25 0.69
N LYS A 118 4.84 18.27 1.59
CA LYS A 118 5.95 17.68 2.36
C LYS A 118 6.69 16.58 1.59
N GLU A 119 6.33 16.31 0.34
CA GLU A 119 6.94 15.25 -0.49
C GLU A 119 7.01 13.89 0.21
N SER A 120 6.00 13.59 1.01
CA SER A 120 6.01 12.40 1.85
C SER A 120 5.83 11.13 1.02
N ARG A 121 6.64 10.10 1.34
CA ARG A 121 6.55 8.76 0.73
C ARG A 121 5.65 7.81 1.49
N SER A 122 5.29 8.15 2.73
CA SER A 122 4.41 7.34 3.56
C SER A 122 3.54 8.25 4.41
N TRP A 123 2.63 8.98 3.73
CA TRP A 123 1.71 9.88 4.39
C TRP A 123 0.49 9.12 4.88
N LEU A 124 0.28 9.10 6.19
CA LEU A 124 -0.87 8.45 6.80
C LEU A 124 -2.15 9.21 6.43
N LEU A 125 -3.04 8.60 5.65
CA LEU A 125 -4.28 9.23 5.19
C LEU A 125 -5.33 9.33 6.29
N TYR A 126 -5.39 8.34 7.16
CA TYR A 126 -6.33 8.29 8.27
C TYR A 126 -5.65 7.77 9.55
N PRO A 127 -5.79 8.46 10.71
CA PRO A 127 -4.99 8.17 11.89
C PRO A 127 -5.37 6.87 12.60
N LYS A 128 -6.65 6.46 12.52
CA LYS A 128 -7.13 5.22 13.16
C LYS A 128 -6.87 4.01 12.28
N ARG A 129 -6.89 2.84 12.88
CA ARG A 129 -6.92 1.57 12.13
C ARG A 129 -8.33 1.37 11.58
N ILE A 130 -8.42 0.79 10.41
CA ILE A 130 -9.65 0.56 9.67
C ILE A 130 -9.89 -0.93 9.46
N SER A 131 -11.15 -1.30 9.31
CA SER A 131 -11.56 -2.66 8.98
C SER A 131 -11.21 -3.02 7.53
N TYR A 132 -11.23 -4.31 7.22
CA TYR A 132 -11.04 -4.79 5.84
C TYR A 132 -12.09 -4.23 4.87
N ILE A 133 -13.33 -4.05 5.33
CA ILE A 133 -14.42 -3.50 4.49
C ILE A 133 -14.09 -2.06 4.11
N GLN A 134 -13.79 -1.21 5.09
CA GLN A 134 -13.42 0.19 4.86
C GLN A 134 -12.16 0.32 3.97
N TYR A 135 -11.17 -0.56 4.17
CA TYR A 135 -10.00 -0.60 3.29
C TYR A 135 -10.38 -0.92 1.84
N LYS A 136 -11.24 -1.93 1.62
CA LYS A 136 -11.73 -2.29 0.28
C LYS A 136 -12.49 -1.15 -0.39
N GLU A 137 -13.33 -0.44 0.35
CA GLU A 137 -14.06 0.73 -0.15
C GLU A 137 -13.10 1.86 -0.50
N ALA A 138 -12.14 2.19 0.38
CA ALA A 138 -11.12 3.18 0.08
C ALA A 138 -10.31 2.83 -1.18
N LYS A 139 -9.94 1.56 -1.35
CA LYS A 139 -9.20 1.08 -2.52
C LYS A 139 -9.97 1.19 -3.85
N ARG A 140 -11.30 1.30 -3.81
CA ARG A 140 -12.13 1.52 -5.01
C ARG A 140 -12.13 2.97 -5.49
N LEU A 141 -11.71 3.91 -4.67
CA LEU A 141 -11.67 5.32 -5.03
C LEU A 141 -10.72 5.58 -6.21
N PRO A 142 -10.99 6.60 -7.03
CA PRO A 142 -10.10 7.01 -8.11
C PRO A 142 -8.67 7.23 -7.57
N VAL A 143 -7.66 6.92 -8.38
CA VAL A 143 -6.24 6.96 -8.00
C VAL A 143 -5.84 5.85 -7.02
N PHE A 144 -6.63 5.54 -5.98
CA PHE A 144 -6.33 4.48 -5.01
C PHE A 144 -6.49 3.07 -5.60
N ASN A 145 -7.32 2.93 -6.63
CA ASN A 145 -7.48 1.68 -7.39
C ASN A 145 -6.30 1.40 -8.36
N LEU A 146 -5.45 2.39 -8.59
CA LEU A 146 -4.27 2.23 -9.43
C LEU A 146 -3.17 1.44 -8.70
N ASN A 147 -2.23 0.93 -9.49
CA ASN A 147 -1.03 0.29 -8.93
C ASN A 147 -0.30 1.27 -7.98
N LYS A 148 0.29 0.73 -6.89
CA LYS A 148 1.06 1.48 -5.90
C LYS A 148 2.08 2.47 -6.51
N TYR A 149 2.72 2.10 -7.60
CA TYR A 149 3.70 2.98 -8.27
C TYR A 149 3.05 4.15 -9.03
N LYS A 150 1.84 3.95 -9.57
CA LYS A 150 1.09 4.99 -10.31
C LYS A 150 0.23 5.84 -9.37
N GLY A 151 -0.55 5.20 -8.51
CA GLY A 151 -1.48 5.87 -7.59
C GLY A 151 -0.84 6.31 -6.26
N GLY A 152 0.16 5.57 -5.79
CA GLY A 152 0.83 5.84 -4.52
C GLY A 152 0.10 5.29 -3.29
N PHE A 153 -1.12 4.82 -3.44
CA PHE A 153 -1.89 4.24 -2.32
C PHE A 153 -1.31 2.89 -1.90
N HIS A 154 -1.08 2.74 -0.60
CA HIS A 154 -0.64 1.47 -0.01
C HIS A 154 -1.17 1.31 1.41
N GLU A 155 -1.24 0.07 1.84
CA GLU A 155 -1.73 -0.32 3.15
C GLU A 155 -0.65 -1.03 3.98
N LEU A 156 -0.83 -0.94 5.29
CA LEU A 156 -0.08 -1.75 6.24
C LEU A 156 -1.08 -2.52 7.10
N ALA A 157 -1.01 -3.84 7.02
CA ALA A 157 -1.88 -4.73 7.78
C ALA A 157 -1.35 -4.95 9.20
N TYR A 158 -2.24 -4.94 10.16
CA TYR A 158 -1.99 -5.24 11.57
C TYR A 158 -2.94 -6.34 12.01
N ASN A 159 -2.48 -7.28 12.81
CA ASN A 159 -3.32 -8.28 13.44
C ASN A 159 -3.79 -7.77 14.80
N HIS A 160 -5.09 -7.49 14.90
CA HIS A 160 -5.73 -7.13 16.17
C HIS A 160 -6.37 -8.37 16.80
N ARG A 161 -6.06 -8.64 18.06
CA ARG A 161 -6.66 -9.73 18.83
C ARG A 161 -7.98 -9.28 19.41
N LYS A 162 -9.09 -9.76 18.84
CA LYS A 162 -10.43 -9.52 19.37
C LYS A 162 -10.80 -10.62 20.39
N LYS A 163 -11.27 -10.22 21.54
CA LYS A 163 -11.71 -11.08 22.66
C LYS A 163 -13.14 -10.73 23.02
N PRO A 164 -14.15 -11.42 22.45
CA PRO A 164 -15.56 -11.09 22.69
C PRO A 164 -15.97 -11.18 24.17
N TYR A 165 -15.35 -12.09 24.90
CA TYR A 165 -15.64 -12.37 26.32
C TYR A 165 -14.58 -11.79 27.28
N GLY A 166 -13.85 -10.76 26.88
CA GLY A 166 -12.90 -10.04 27.72
C GLY A 166 -11.73 -10.90 28.21
N LEU A 167 -11.60 -11.05 29.53
CA LEU A 167 -10.45 -11.73 30.15
C LEU A 167 -10.50 -13.26 30.06
N LEU A 168 -11.61 -13.88 29.71
CA LEU A 168 -11.76 -15.34 29.61
C LEU A 168 -10.83 -16.01 28.61
N ALA A 169 -10.22 -15.26 27.70
CA ALA A 169 -9.27 -15.74 26.72
C ALA A 169 -8.02 -14.85 26.63
N ALA A 170 -7.53 -14.42 27.78
CA ALA A 170 -6.36 -13.53 27.90
C ALA A 170 -5.04 -14.30 27.67
#